data_50765b449e66d58a8746b005e6a3b333
#
_entry.id   50765b449e66d58a8746b005e6a3b333
#
_cell.length_a   1.000
_cell.length_b   1.000
_cell.length_c   1.000
_cell.angle_alpha   90.00
_cell.angle_beta   90.00
_cell.angle_gamma   90.00
#
_symmetry.space_group_name_H-M   'P 1'
#
loop_
_entity.id
_entity.type
_entity.pdbx_description
1 polymer ?
#
loop_
_entity_poly.entity_id
_entity_poly.type
_entity_poly.pdbx_seq_one_letter_code
_entity_poly.pdbx_strand_id
1 'polypeptide(L)'
;YIGYGLFRDAGVPAPRIGYATVAVNQEPYGLYVQVEAVSSDFLKRWYSKTEGNLYEGSFRDVVEWRELDLDSNQGRENRRDLRRLAKSIEKADDNNPWESLADYVDLGNFTRFIALEQLVNHWDGYTQTNNYRMYYNPETKKFEFFPHGADQLFQDVRGNIFRDQRGILSRALIQTDSGNQRYCQMMKQLLEQVWDESKIKSRIAETYRLIHPYIVTDLE
;
A
#
# COMPACT_ATOMS: atom_id res chain seq x y z
N TYR A 1 9.50 8.00 -4.84
CA TYR A 1 10.69 7.47 -4.16
C TYR A 1 10.51 7.52 -2.62
N ILE A 2 10.30 8.70 -2.03
CA ILE A 2 10.22 8.88 -0.57
C ILE A 2 9.08 8.07 0.03
N GLY A 3 7.85 8.19 -0.50
CA GLY A 3 6.68 7.47 0.03
C GLY A 3 6.87 5.96 0.08
N TYR A 4 7.16 5.32 -1.04
CA TYR A 4 7.44 3.87 -1.04
C TYR A 4 8.64 3.49 -0.15
N GLY A 5 9.60 4.42 0.02
CA GLY A 5 10.72 4.25 0.96
C GLY A 5 10.24 4.11 2.41
N LEU A 6 9.31 4.96 2.84
CA LEU A 6 8.73 4.92 4.19
C LEU A 6 7.93 3.63 4.44
N PHE A 7 7.16 3.16 3.45
CA PHE A 7 6.48 1.87 3.56
C PHE A 7 7.48 0.73 3.76
N ARG A 8 8.58 0.68 2.98
CA ARG A 8 9.62 -0.34 3.14
C ARG A 8 10.34 -0.24 4.49
N ASP A 9 10.67 0.97 4.93
CA ASP A 9 11.33 1.20 6.23
C ASP A 9 10.46 0.72 7.40
N ALA A 10 9.13 0.77 7.23
CA ALA A 10 8.17 0.26 8.19
C ALA A 10 7.88 -1.25 8.05
N GLY A 11 8.50 -1.94 7.11
CA GLY A 11 8.27 -3.37 6.87
C GLY A 11 6.96 -3.69 6.13
N VAL A 12 6.37 -2.71 5.43
CA VAL A 12 5.26 -2.94 4.50
C VAL A 12 5.83 -3.18 3.10
N PRO A 13 5.43 -4.26 2.41
CA PRO A 13 5.85 -4.50 1.04
C PRO A 13 5.58 -3.28 0.16
N ALA A 14 6.60 -2.79 -0.54
CA ALA A 14 6.44 -1.67 -1.46
C ALA A 14 7.48 -1.70 -2.58
N PRO A 15 7.12 -1.23 -3.79
CA PRO A 15 8.02 -1.18 -4.94
C PRO A 15 9.31 -0.41 -4.68
N ARG A 16 10.40 -0.85 -5.30
CA ARG A 16 11.61 -0.05 -5.43
C ARG A 16 11.40 0.97 -6.53
N ILE A 17 12.02 2.12 -6.35
CA ILE A 17 11.93 3.23 -7.31
C ILE A 17 13.33 3.56 -7.80
N GLY A 18 13.44 3.68 -9.11
CA GLY A 18 14.61 4.20 -9.81
C GLY A 18 14.25 5.36 -10.72
N TYR A 19 15.24 5.89 -11.40
CA TYR A 19 15.08 6.93 -12.41
C TYR A 19 15.81 6.49 -13.68
N ALA A 20 15.26 6.81 -14.84
CA ALA A 20 15.85 6.49 -16.12
C ALA A 20 15.60 7.61 -17.13
N THR A 21 16.60 7.96 -17.91
CA THR A 21 16.37 8.73 -19.14
C THR A 21 15.86 7.81 -20.23
N VAL A 22 14.82 8.24 -20.91
CA VAL A 22 14.18 7.48 -21.99
C VAL A 22 14.50 8.11 -23.33
N ALA A 23 14.80 7.29 -24.32
CA ALA A 23 14.90 7.70 -25.72
C ALA A 23 14.00 6.81 -26.58
N VAL A 24 13.27 7.39 -27.53
CA VAL A 24 12.43 6.69 -28.49
C VAL A 24 13.00 6.94 -29.89
N ASN A 25 13.38 5.89 -30.61
CA ASN A 25 14.03 5.97 -31.92
C ASN A 25 15.28 6.88 -31.92
N GLN A 26 16.06 6.84 -30.84
CA GLN A 26 17.26 7.66 -30.59
C GLN A 26 16.99 9.15 -30.26
N GLU A 27 15.74 9.58 -30.24
CA GLU A 27 15.34 10.91 -29.78
C GLU A 27 15.17 10.91 -28.25
N PRO A 28 15.76 11.87 -27.52
CA PRO A 28 15.55 12.00 -26.07
C PRO A 28 14.06 12.23 -25.75
N TYR A 29 13.54 11.50 -24.77
CA TYR A 29 12.13 11.59 -24.34
C TYR A 29 11.99 12.08 -22.89
N GLY A 30 13.11 12.28 -22.20
CA GLY A 30 13.14 12.87 -20.88
C GLY A 30 13.46 11.91 -19.74
N LEU A 31 13.30 12.40 -18.53
CA LEU A 31 13.53 11.68 -17.27
C LEU A 31 12.25 11.03 -16.78
N TYR A 32 12.30 9.72 -16.54
CA TYR A 32 11.17 8.93 -16.06
C TYR A 32 11.42 8.30 -14.71
N VAL A 33 10.36 8.16 -13.93
CA VAL A 33 10.36 7.37 -12.70
C VAL A 33 10.13 5.90 -13.07
N GLN A 34 11.07 5.04 -12.73
CA GLN A 34 10.96 3.60 -12.90
C GLN A 34 10.42 2.99 -11.61
N VAL A 35 9.23 2.42 -11.67
CA VAL A 35 8.58 1.72 -10.55
C VAL A 35 8.74 0.23 -10.74
N GLU A 36 9.24 -0.47 -9.73
CA GLU A 36 9.34 -1.94 -9.74
C GLU A 36 7.96 -2.56 -9.96
N ALA A 37 7.85 -3.45 -10.94
CA ALA A 37 6.62 -4.21 -11.15
C ALA A 37 6.35 -5.14 -9.96
N VAL A 38 5.10 -5.20 -9.52
CA VAL A 38 4.67 -6.13 -8.49
C VAL A 38 4.49 -7.52 -9.13
N SER A 39 5.62 -8.19 -9.30
CA SER A 39 5.76 -9.47 -9.97
C SER A 39 6.18 -10.57 -8.98
N SER A 40 6.43 -11.77 -9.49
CA SER A 40 6.98 -12.86 -8.68
C SER A 40 8.30 -12.49 -8.02
N ASP A 41 9.15 -11.66 -8.65
CA ASP A 41 10.43 -11.25 -8.07
C ASP A 41 10.25 -10.21 -6.95
N PHE A 42 9.24 -9.35 -7.06
CA PHE A 42 8.81 -8.51 -5.95
C PHE A 42 8.34 -9.39 -4.77
N LEU A 43 7.46 -10.36 -5.02
CA LEU A 43 6.93 -11.24 -3.97
C LEU A 43 8.04 -12.04 -3.27
N LYS A 44 9.01 -12.58 -4.01
CA LYS A 44 10.16 -13.33 -3.43
C LYS A 44 11.02 -12.52 -2.45
N ARG A 45 10.99 -11.18 -2.53
CA ARG A 45 11.72 -10.35 -1.57
C ARG A 45 11.03 -10.23 -0.22
N TRP A 46 9.72 -10.47 -0.20
CA TRP A 46 8.90 -10.26 0.98
C TRP A 46 8.35 -11.55 1.57
N TYR A 47 8.20 -12.58 0.74
CA TYR A 47 7.50 -13.81 1.10
C TYR A 47 8.34 -15.03 0.75
N SER A 48 8.33 -16.01 1.65
CA SER A 48 8.94 -17.33 1.42
C SER A 48 8.17 -18.15 0.37
N LYS A 49 6.85 -17.95 0.29
CA LYS A 49 5.94 -18.56 -0.66
C LYS A 49 5.28 -17.52 -1.53
N THR A 50 5.37 -17.69 -2.84
CA THR A 50 4.93 -16.70 -3.82
C THR A 50 3.80 -17.17 -4.74
N GLU A 51 3.24 -18.34 -4.47
CA GLU A 51 2.14 -18.95 -5.23
C GLU A 51 0.74 -18.49 -4.76
N GLY A 52 0.66 -17.52 -3.86
CA GLY A 52 -0.59 -16.92 -3.41
C GLY A 52 -1.21 -16.00 -4.47
N ASN A 53 -2.49 -15.74 -4.32
CA ASN A 53 -3.19 -14.80 -5.18
C ASN A 53 -2.80 -13.36 -4.84
N LEU A 54 -2.48 -12.60 -5.88
CA LEU A 54 -2.25 -11.16 -5.82
C LEU A 54 -3.43 -10.46 -6.49
N TYR A 55 -4.03 -9.51 -5.78
CA TYR A 55 -5.16 -8.72 -6.26
C TYR A 55 -4.80 -7.24 -6.32
N GLU A 56 -5.35 -6.55 -7.30
CA GLU A 56 -5.29 -5.11 -7.42
C GLU A 56 -6.67 -4.49 -7.16
N GLY A 57 -6.72 -3.48 -6.29
CA GLY A 57 -7.90 -2.69 -6.03
C GLY A 57 -7.86 -1.38 -6.82
N SER A 58 -8.86 -1.19 -7.68
CA SER A 58 -9.06 0.00 -8.49
C SER A 58 -10.52 0.40 -8.40
N PHE A 59 -10.84 1.35 -7.49
CA PHE A 59 -12.19 1.80 -7.16
C PHE A 59 -13.15 0.65 -6.77
N ARG A 60 -12.60 -0.40 -6.14
CA ARG A 60 -13.33 -1.56 -5.65
C ARG A 60 -12.86 -1.93 -4.25
N ASP A 61 -13.80 -2.30 -3.40
CA ASP A 61 -13.49 -2.81 -2.07
C ASP A 61 -13.45 -4.34 -2.05
N VAL A 62 -12.89 -4.92 -1.01
CA VAL A 62 -12.73 -6.36 -0.82
C VAL A 62 -14.06 -7.14 -0.86
N VAL A 63 -15.18 -6.48 -0.56
CA VAL A 63 -16.53 -7.06 -0.66
C VAL A 63 -17.00 -7.23 -2.11
N GLU A 64 -16.47 -6.44 -3.02
CA GLU A 64 -16.70 -6.54 -4.48
C GLU A 64 -15.75 -7.57 -5.12
N TRP A 65 -15.51 -8.65 -4.41
CA TRP A 65 -14.47 -9.65 -4.69
C TRP A 65 -14.49 -10.24 -6.12
N ARG A 66 -15.61 -10.15 -6.85
CA ARG A 66 -15.69 -10.62 -8.24
C ARG A 66 -15.07 -9.66 -9.24
N GLU A 67 -15.01 -8.39 -8.87
CA GLU A 67 -14.60 -7.27 -9.72
C GLU A 67 -13.17 -6.84 -9.49
N LEU A 68 -12.53 -7.32 -8.42
CA LEU A 68 -11.09 -7.07 -8.18
C LEU A 68 -10.24 -7.79 -9.22
N ASP A 69 -9.22 -7.12 -9.73
CA ASP A 69 -8.31 -7.72 -10.69
C ASP A 69 -7.39 -8.75 -10.01
N LEU A 70 -7.24 -9.91 -10.65
CA LEU A 70 -6.32 -10.96 -10.22
C LEU A 70 -5.05 -10.90 -11.08
N ASP A 71 -3.97 -10.37 -10.52
CA ASP A 71 -2.70 -10.15 -11.21
C ASP A 71 -1.82 -11.40 -11.32
N SER A 72 -1.96 -12.34 -10.40
CA SER A 72 -1.16 -13.54 -10.36
C SER A 72 -2.02 -14.80 -10.40
N ASN A 73 -1.42 -15.93 -10.75
CA ASN A 73 -2.11 -17.22 -10.88
C ASN A 73 -3.23 -17.25 -11.94
N GLN A 74 -3.07 -16.46 -12.99
CA GLN A 74 -4.04 -16.30 -14.10
C GLN A 74 -4.46 -17.59 -14.81
N GLY A 75 -3.84 -18.74 -14.52
CA GLY A 75 -4.26 -20.06 -15.01
C GLY A 75 -5.06 -20.88 -13.98
N ARG A 76 -5.27 -20.34 -12.80
CA ARG A 76 -5.94 -21.02 -11.69
C ARG A 76 -6.98 -20.11 -11.05
N GLU A 77 -7.83 -19.48 -11.83
CA GLU A 77 -8.85 -18.49 -11.38
C GLU A 77 -9.69 -18.99 -10.19
N ASN A 78 -9.07 -19.06 -9.04
CA ASN A 78 -9.66 -19.52 -7.82
C ASN A 78 -9.63 -18.41 -6.77
N ARG A 79 -10.70 -17.64 -6.70
CA ARG A 79 -10.89 -16.54 -5.74
C ARG A 79 -11.54 -17.00 -4.42
N ARG A 80 -11.28 -18.25 -4.00
CA ARG A 80 -11.90 -18.79 -2.77
C ARG A 80 -11.44 -18.08 -1.51
N ASP A 81 -10.18 -17.64 -1.49
CA ASP A 81 -9.57 -16.82 -0.44
C ASP A 81 -10.33 -15.50 -0.29
N LEU A 82 -10.44 -14.73 -1.36
CA LEU A 82 -11.11 -13.45 -1.37
C LEU A 82 -12.62 -13.56 -1.08
N ARG A 83 -13.28 -14.60 -1.63
CA ARG A 83 -14.67 -14.89 -1.30
C ARG A 83 -14.87 -15.21 0.20
N ARG A 84 -13.91 -15.86 0.83
CA ARG A 84 -13.95 -16.15 2.27
C ARG A 84 -13.82 -14.87 3.07
N LEU A 85 -12.90 -13.97 2.72
CA LEU A 85 -12.77 -12.66 3.34
C LEU A 85 -14.06 -11.85 3.21
N ALA A 86 -14.63 -11.73 2.00
CA ALA A 86 -15.88 -11.01 1.78
C ALA A 86 -17.03 -11.57 2.65
N LYS A 87 -17.16 -12.90 2.72
CA LYS A 87 -18.17 -13.54 3.59
C LYS A 87 -17.91 -13.35 5.09
N SER A 88 -16.67 -13.23 5.52
CA SER A 88 -16.37 -12.96 6.93
C SER A 88 -16.76 -11.55 7.31
N ILE A 89 -16.59 -10.60 6.41
CA ILE A 89 -17.02 -9.21 6.58
C ILE A 89 -18.56 -9.14 6.70
N GLU A 90 -19.28 -9.86 5.82
CA GLU A 90 -20.76 -9.93 5.87
C GLU A 90 -21.30 -10.53 7.19
N LYS A 91 -20.49 -11.33 7.88
CA LYS A 91 -20.84 -12.03 9.12
C LYS A 91 -20.13 -11.47 10.34
N ALA A 92 -19.36 -10.41 10.18
CA ALA A 92 -18.61 -9.80 11.28
C ALA A 92 -19.57 -9.44 12.42
N ASP A 93 -19.10 -9.64 13.65
CA ASP A 93 -19.83 -9.21 14.83
C ASP A 93 -19.91 -7.68 14.85
N ASP A 94 -21.12 -7.15 14.86
CA ASP A 94 -21.40 -5.70 14.89
C ASP A 94 -20.73 -5.01 16.10
N ASN A 95 -20.48 -5.75 17.19
CA ASN A 95 -19.83 -5.22 18.39
C ASN A 95 -18.32 -5.19 18.28
N ASN A 96 -17.73 -6.06 17.47
CA ASN A 96 -16.28 -6.12 17.29
C ASN A 96 -15.89 -6.58 15.87
N PRO A 97 -16.26 -5.83 14.83
CA PRO A 97 -16.02 -6.21 13.44
C PRO A 97 -14.52 -6.29 13.12
N TRP A 98 -13.69 -5.51 13.81
CA TRP A 98 -12.25 -5.50 13.59
C TRP A 98 -11.60 -6.84 13.98
N GLU A 99 -11.83 -7.32 15.20
CA GLU A 99 -11.19 -8.54 15.70
C GLU A 99 -11.69 -9.80 14.96
N SER A 100 -12.94 -9.80 14.48
CA SER A 100 -13.49 -10.92 13.70
C SER A 100 -12.81 -11.15 12.36
N LEU A 101 -12.01 -10.18 11.88
CA LEU A 101 -11.23 -10.29 10.64
C LEU A 101 -9.85 -10.92 10.84
N ALA A 102 -9.41 -11.16 12.08
CA ALA A 102 -8.06 -11.62 12.41
C ALA A 102 -7.66 -12.98 11.77
N ASP A 103 -8.65 -13.82 11.44
CA ASP A 103 -8.41 -15.10 10.76
C ASP A 103 -8.16 -14.96 9.25
N TYR A 104 -8.49 -13.83 8.66
CA TYR A 104 -8.47 -13.59 7.22
C TYR A 104 -7.49 -12.50 6.79
N VAL A 105 -7.24 -11.54 7.66
CA VAL A 105 -6.36 -10.39 7.41
C VAL A 105 -5.25 -10.38 8.43
N ASP A 106 -4.02 -10.10 8.00
CA ASP A 106 -2.96 -9.70 8.93
C ASP A 106 -3.26 -8.29 9.44
N LEU A 107 -3.91 -8.24 10.62
CA LEU A 107 -4.35 -6.98 11.22
C LEU A 107 -3.16 -6.07 11.57
N GLY A 108 -2.00 -6.63 11.87
CA GLY A 108 -0.78 -5.87 12.14
C GLY A 108 -0.24 -5.19 10.89
N ASN A 109 -0.14 -5.93 9.78
CA ASN A 109 0.23 -5.38 8.47
C ASN A 109 -0.78 -4.33 8.03
N PHE A 110 -2.08 -4.65 8.08
CA PHE A 110 -3.14 -3.74 7.62
C PHE A 110 -3.17 -2.44 8.42
N THR A 111 -3.07 -2.52 9.76
CA THR A 111 -3.02 -1.32 10.62
C THR A 111 -1.82 -0.42 10.26
N ARG A 112 -0.65 -1.03 10.04
CA ARG A 112 0.57 -0.32 9.64
C ARG A 112 0.45 0.31 8.27
N PHE A 113 -0.12 -0.42 7.32
CA PHE A 113 -0.38 0.05 5.96
C PHE A 113 -1.29 1.29 5.98
N ILE A 114 -2.45 1.23 6.65
CA ILE A 114 -3.38 2.36 6.75
C ILE A 114 -2.75 3.53 7.51
N ALA A 115 -2.04 3.29 8.60
CA ALA A 115 -1.38 4.36 9.33
C ALA A 115 -0.33 5.09 8.46
N LEU A 116 0.42 4.36 7.63
CA LEU A 116 1.34 4.97 6.68
C LEU A 116 0.62 5.73 5.57
N GLU A 117 -0.47 5.20 5.00
CA GLU A 117 -1.27 5.94 4.01
C GLU A 117 -1.73 7.30 4.55
N GLN A 118 -2.17 7.33 5.81
CA GLN A 118 -2.58 8.58 6.44
C GLN A 118 -1.39 9.51 6.70
N LEU A 119 -0.27 8.96 7.18
CA LEU A 119 0.93 9.73 7.52
C LEU A 119 1.58 10.38 6.28
N VAL A 120 1.61 9.68 5.15
CA VAL A 120 2.13 10.21 3.87
C VAL A 120 1.08 10.94 3.04
N ASN A 121 -0.14 11.08 3.55
CA ASN A 121 -1.28 11.67 2.85
C ASN A 121 -1.55 11.02 1.48
N HIS A 122 -1.61 9.69 1.45
CA HIS A 122 -2.06 8.92 0.27
C HIS A 122 -3.59 9.01 0.17
N TRP A 123 -4.06 10.14 -0.35
CA TRP A 123 -5.48 10.53 -0.29
C TRP A 123 -6.38 9.63 -1.14
N ASP A 124 -5.87 9.00 -2.17
CA ASP A 124 -6.57 8.11 -3.08
C ASP A 124 -6.17 6.62 -2.94
N GLY A 125 -5.64 6.24 -1.77
CA GLY A 125 -5.27 4.87 -1.45
C GLY A 125 -6.47 3.99 -1.05
N TYR A 126 -6.22 2.92 -0.28
CA TYR A 126 -7.26 2.00 0.19
C TYR A 126 -8.37 2.68 0.99
N THR A 127 -8.07 3.74 1.70
CA THR A 127 -9.08 4.51 2.42
C THR A 127 -10.19 5.03 1.51
N GLN A 128 -9.93 5.15 0.21
CA GLN A 128 -10.87 5.47 -0.85
C GLN A 128 -11.14 4.28 -1.79
N THR A 129 -10.81 3.05 -1.36
CA THR A 129 -10.95 1.80 -2.13
C THR A 129 -10.19 1.80 -3.46
N ASN A 130 -9.08 2.54 -3.51
CA ASN A 130 -8.28 2.69 -4.73
C ASN A 130 -6.78 2.49 -4.45
N ASN A 131 -5.97 2.35 -5.46
CA ASN A 131 -4.51 2.35 -5.40
C ASN A 131 -3.92 1.47 -4.29
N TYR A 132 -4.40 0.25 -4.17
CA TYR A 132 -3.86 -0.74 -3.25
C TYR A 132 -3.69 -2.10 -3.92
N ARG A 133 -2.83 -2.89 -3.35
CA ARG A 133 -2.70 -4.31 -3.66
C ARG A 133 -2.85 -5.13 -2.41
N MET A 134 -3.31 -6.35 -2.56
CA MET A 134 -3.36 -7.30 -1.47
C MET A 134 -2.90 -8.68 -1.94
N TYR A 135 -2.12 -9.31 -1.10
CA TYR A 135 -1.57 -10.63 -1.34
C TYR A 135 -2.11 -11.63 -0.32
N TYR A 136 -2.67 -12.73 -0.83
CA TYR A 136 -3.02 -13.85 0.03
C TYR A 136 -1.78 -14.68 0.30
N ASN A 137 -1.17 -14.49 1.48
CA ASN A 137 0.03 -15.22 1.87
C ASN A 137 -0.31 -16.69 2.15
N PRO A 138 0.21 -17.66 1.35
CA PRO A 138 -0.12 -19.09 1.52
C PRO A 138 0.40 -19.69 2.83
N GLU A 139 1.38 -19.05 3.45
CA GLU A 139 1.99 -19.52 4.71
C GLU A 139 1.12 -19.18 5.91
N THR A 140 0.70 -17.93 6.02
CA THR A 140 -0.17 -17.42 7.10
C THR A 140 -1.64 -17.66 6.83
N LYS A 141 -2.04 -17.85 5.58
CA LYS A 141 -3.41 -17.93 5.07
C LYS A 141 -4.21 -16.65 5.33
N LYS A 142 -3.52 -15.50 5.35
CA LYS A 142 -4.09 -14.17 5.57
C LYS A 142 -3.78 -13.26 4.41
N PHE A 143 -4.60 -12.24 4.25
CA PHE A 143 -4.32 -11.13 3.34
C PHE A 143 -3.40 -10.11 3.99
N GLU A 144 -2.41 -9.69 3.23
CA GLU A 144 -1.52 -8.57 3.53
C GLU A 144 -1.70 -7.49 2.47
N PHE A 145 -1.70 -6.24 2.91
CA PHE A 145 -1.97 -5.08 2.07
C PHE A 145 -0.71 -4.24 1.89
N PHE A 146 -0.60 -3.62 0.70
CA PHE A 146 0.50 -2.72 0.41
C PHE A 146 0.12 -1.68 -0.67
N PRO A 147 0.86 -0.54 -0.74
CA PRO A 147 0.49 0.59 -1.57
C PRO A 147 0.71 0.33 -3.05
N HIS A 148 -0.17 0.94 -3.85
CA HIS A 148 -0.03 1.10 -5.29
C HIS A 148 -0.30 2.58 -5.66
N GLY A 149 0.09 3.03 -6.86
CA GLY A 149 -0.25 4.38 -7.34
C GLY A 149 0.15 5.54 -6.42
N ALA A 150 1.27 5.41 -5.68
CA ALA A 150 1.70 6.40 -4.68
C ALA A 150 2.47 7.58 -5.33
N ASP A 151 1.85 8.26 -6.28
CA ASP A 151 2.39 9.41 -7.02
C ASP A 151 1.92 10.75 -6.45
N GLN A 152 0.77 10.79 -5.76
CA GLN A 152 0.16 11.99 -5.21
C GLN A 152 0.21 12.02 -3.68
N LEU A 153 1.40 11.93 -3.11
CA LEU A 153 1.61 11.96 -1.66
C LEU A 153 1.95 13.37 -1.17
N PHE A 154 1.81 13.61 0.14
CA PHE A 154 2.27 14.82 0.84
C PHE A 154 1.62 16.13 0.35
N GLN A 155 0.46 16.08 -0.28
CA GLN A 155 -0.18 17.27 -0.87
C GLN A 155 -0.84 18.17 0.17
N ASP A 156 -1.24 17.63 1.33
CA ASP A 156 -1.90 18.39 2.38
C ASP A 156 -1.16 18.26 3.71
N VAL A 157 -0.47 19.33 4.10
CA VAL A 157 0.26 19.42 5.39
C VAL A 157 -0.66 19.48 6.61
N ARG A 158 -1.97 19.71 6.39
CA ARG A 158 -3.00 19.76 7.43
C ARG A 158 -3.93 18.54 7.37
N GLY A 159 -3.57 17.54 6.57
CA GLY A 159 -4.36 16.34 6.36
C GLY A 159 -4.75 15.69 7.69
N ASN A 160 -6.04 15.42 7.86
CA ASN A 160 -6.54 14.73 9.05
C ASN A 160 -6.19 13.25 8.95
N ILE A 161 -5.45 12.73 9.93
CA ILE A 161 -5.09 11.30 10.03
C ILE A 161 -6.29 10.39 10.35
N PHE A 162 -7.44 10.96 10.65
CA PHE A 162 -8.73 10.27 10.85
C PHE A 162 -9.76 10.65 9.77
N ARG A 163 -9.30 11.05 8.58
CA ARG A 163 -10.21 11.42 7.48
C ARG A 163 -11.15 10.27 7.10
N ASP A 164 -12.18 10.59 6.33
CA ASP A 164 -13.19 9.63 5.89
C ASP A 164 -12.59 8.36 5.27
N GLN A 165 -13.13 7.25 5.75
CA GLN A 165 -12.78 5.91 5.31
C GLN A 165 -13.94 5.33 4.49
N ARG A 166 -13.76 5.17 3.18
CA ARG A 166 -14.72 4.44 2.33
C ARG A 166 -14.49 2.94 2.42
N GLY A 167 -13.22 2.52 2.48
CA GLY A 167 -12.86 1.11 2.60
C GLY A 167 -13.44 0.46 3.85
N ILE A 168 -14.09 -0.68 3.70
CA ILE A 168 -14.80 -1.35 4.79
C ILE A 168 -13.86 -1.78 5.92
N LEU A 169 -12.65 -2.27 5.58
CA LEU A 169 -11.66 -2.66 6.58
C LEU A 169 -11.05 -1.44 7.28
N SER A 170 -10.80 -0.34 6.56
CA SER A 170 -10.26 0.88 7.18
C SER A 170 -11.30 1.56 8.07
N ARG A 171 -12.60 1.47 7.73
CA ARG A 171 -13.67 1.90 8.64
C ARG A 171 -13.69 1.05 9.91
N ALA A 172 -13.64 -0.28 9.78
CA ALA A 172 -13.58 -1.17 10.95
C ALA A 172 -12.38 -0.87 11.85
N LEU A 173 -11.22 -0.55 11.26
CA LEU A 173 -10.02 -0.15 12.01
C LEU A 173 -10.22 1.18 12.74
N ILE A 174 -10.74 2.20 12.08
CA ILE A 174 -10.78 3.56 12.64
C ILE A 174 -12.00 3.79 13.54
N GLN A 175 -13.15 3.16 13.26
CA GLN A 175 -14.42 3.45 13.94
C GLN A 175 -14.73 2.52 15.10
N THR A 176 -14.00 1.41 15.28
CA THR A 176 -14.17 0.54 16.44
C THR A 176 -13.17 0.90 17.55
N ASP A 177 -13.54 0.71 18.80
CA ASP A 177 -12.68 1.06 19.95
C ASP A 177 -11.35 0.29 19.90
N SER A 178 -11.39 -1.02 19.67
CA SER A 178 -10.19 -1.86 19.59
C SER A 178 -9.32 -1.53 18.39
N GLY A 179 -9.92 -1.30 17.23
CA GLY A 179 -9.22 -0.92 16.01
C GLY A 179 -8.58 0.46 16.15
N ASN A 180 -9.32 1.45 16.64
CA ASN A 180 -8.82 2.80 16.85
C ASN A 180 -7.64 2.84 17.84
N GLN A 181 -7.74 2.09 18.93
CA GLN A 181 -6.62 1.98 19.89
C GLN A 181 -5.36 1.43 19.21
N ARG A 182 -5.49 0.38 18.40
CA ARG A 182 -4.38 -0.21 17.63
C ARG A 182 -3.82 0.76 16.61
N TYR A 183 -4.69 1.48 15.90
CA TYR A 183 -4.31 2.50 14.94
C TYR A 183 -3.50 3.64 15.59
N CYS A 184 -3.99 4.20 16.69
CA CYS A 184 -3.28 5.25 17.43
C CYS A 184 -1.92 4.77 17.94
N GLN A 185 -1.86 3.55 18.47
CA GLN A 185 -0.60 2.94 18.90
C GLN A 185 0.38 2.76 17.75
N MET A 186 -0.08 2.27 16.60
CA MET A 186 0.73 2.11 15.39
C MET A 186 1.23 3.45 14.87
N MET A 187 0.37 4.47 14.82
CA MET A 187 0.75 5.83 14.42
C MET A 187 1.89 6.37 15.30
N LYS A 188 1.77 6.19 16.61
CA LYS A 188 2.84 6.57 17.54
C LYS A 188 4.15 5.83 17.24
N GLN A 189 4.09 4.52 17.05
CA GLN A 189 5.28 3.72 16.70
C GLN A 189 5.93 4.18 15.40
N LEU A 190 5.14 4.48 14.37
CA LEU A 190 5.66 4.96 13.09
C LEU A 190 6.34 6.33 13.24
N LEU A 191 5.77 7.24 14.04
CA LEU A 191 6.37 8.54 14.31
C LEU A 191 7.68 8.43 15.10
N GLU A 192 7.80 7.47 16.01
CA GLU A 192 8.99 7.26 16.82
C GLU A 192 10.09 6.47 16.11
N GLN A 193 9.75 5.53 15.23
CA GLN A 193 10.69 4.54 14.71
C GLN A 193 10.99 4.67 13.20
N VAL A 194 10.05 5.25 12.44
CA VAL A 194 10.14 5.32 10.97
C VAL A 194 10.23 6.76 10.47
N TRP A 195 9.48 7.69 11.08
CA TRP A 195 9.43 9.09 10.69
C TRP A 195 10.64 9.86 11.22
N ASP A 196 11.77 9.70 10.56
CA ASP A 196 13.00 10.46 10.85
C ASP A 196 13.14 11.61 9.83
N GLU A 197 12.85 12.82 10.28
CA GLU A 197 12.93 14.01 9.42
C GLU A 197 14.32 14.22 8.81
N SER A 198 15.39 13.95 9.55
CA SER A 198 16.75 14.12 9.07
C SER A 198 17.05 13.14 7.94
N LYS A 199 16.65 11.88 8.12
CA LYS A 199 16.76 10.82 7.12
C LYS A 199 15.92 11.11 5.88
N ILE A 200 14.68 11.59 6.06
CA ILE A 200 13.79 11.97 4.97
C ILE A 200 14.39 13.15 4.18
N LYS A 201 14.86 14.20 4.86
CA LYS A 201 15.50 15.36 4.23
C LYS A 201 16.78 14.98 3.47
N SER A 202 17.60 14.09 4.04
CA SER A 202 18.80 13.56 3.36
C SER A 202 18.42 12.82 2.07
N ARG A 203 17.44 11.92 2.12
CA ARG A 203 16.94 11.19 0.94
C ARG A 203 16.40 12.15 -0.14
N ILE A 204 15.68 13.18 0.25
CA ILE A 204 15.20 14.22 -0.69
C ILE A 204 16.39 14.93 -1.34
N ALA A 205 17.37 15.37 -0.56
CA ALA A 205 18.54 16.08 -1.07
C ALA A 205 19.41 15.19 -1.98
N GLU A 206 19.57 13.91 -1.65
CA GLU A 206 20.30 12.93 -2.47
C GLU A 206 19.57 12.67 -3.79
N THR A 207 18.25 12.46 -3.73
CA THR A 207 17.42 12.27 -4.92
C THR A 207 17.46 13.50 -5.81
N TYR A 208 17.31 14.69 -5.24
CA TYR A 208 17.38 15.94 -5.99
C TYR A 208 18.72 16.09 -6.71
N ARG A 209 19.86 15.85 -6.02
CA ARG A 209 21.17 15.91 -6.65
C ARG A 209 21.33 14.91 -7.79
N LEU A 210 20.73 13.72 -7.66
CA LEU A 210 20.80 12.69 -8.68
C LEU A 210 20.01 13.08 -9.95
N ILE A 211 18.82 13.64 -9.80
CA ILE A 211 17.90 13.87 -10.93
C ILE A 211 17.97 15.30 -11.49
N HIS A 212 18.44 16.27 -10.71
CA HIS A 212 18.47 17.68 -11.08
C HIS A 212 19.15 17.96 -12.44
N PRO A 213 20.33 17.36 -12.78
CA PRO A 213 20.97 17.59 -14.08
C PRO A 213 20.08 17.20 -15.28
N TYR A 214 19.16 16.26 -15.07
CA TYR A 214 18.28 15.75 -16.12
C TYR A 214 16.95 16.54 -16.18
N ILE A 215 16.47 17.03 -15.04
CA ILE A 215 15.24 17.86 -14.99
C ILE A 215 15.46 19.20 -15.70
N VAL A 216 16.63 19.80 -15.56
CA VAL A 216 16.95 21.10 -16.17
C VAL A 216 16.96 21.04 -17.70
N THR A 217 17.21 19.85 -18.26
CA THR A 217 17.20 19.59 -19.70
C THR A 217 15.85 19.07 -20.21
N ASP A 218 14.94 18.77 -19.31
CA ASP A 218 13.61 18.14 -19.58
C ASP A 218 12.48 19.19 -19.57
N LEU A 219 12.79 20.43 -19.94
CA LEU A 219 11.91 21.59 -19.84
C LEU A 219 10.92 21.75 -21.00
N GLU A 220 10.32 20.66 -21.51
CA GLU A 220 9.20 20.76 -22.46
C GLU A 220 8.09 19.76 -22.15
#